data_0282ae67e727eb8f50f15363a7d80077
#
_entry.id   0282ae67e727eb8f50f15363a7d80077
#
_cell.length_a   1.000
_cell.length_b   1.000
_cell.length_c   1.000
_cell.angle_alpha   90.00
_cell.angle_beta   90.00
_cell.angle_gamma   90.00
#
_symmetry.space_group_name_H-M   'P 1'
#
loop_
_entity.id
_entity.type
_entity.pdbx_description
1 polymer ?
#
loop_
_entity_poly.entity_id
_entity_poly.type
_entity_poly.pdbx_seq_one_letter_code
_entity_poly.pdbx_strand_id
1 'polypeptide(L)'
;GKLAIRVDAQGWGGGDARQIKTVLEAVAGELLSKFPGRPLAPIRVSRSTQAPVALYERGPGGEIRIELTASGPDAGPYVYEFSHEFCHVLSNYERHPHHAVTRNHQWFEEALCEVASLYTLKTLALSWQKAAPSAELAAAARQLRTSVQTLESATHAAWSTGVPDDALANATPYLQAFGH
;
A
#
# COMPACT_ATOMS: atom_id res chain seq x y z
N GLY A 1 3.54 -11.30 -17.87
CA GLY A 1 3.72 -12.37 -16.88
C GLY A 1 3.17 -11.91 -15.53
N LYS A 2 2.76 -12.84 -14.67
CA LYS A 2 2.33 -12.53 -13.29
C LYS A 2 3.56 -12.06 -12.49
N LEU A 3 3.43 -10.96 -11.72
CA LEU A 3 4.49 -10.50 -10.82
C LEU A 3 4.81 -11.57 -9.78
N ALA A 4 6.07 -11.89 -9.61
CA ALA A 4 6.51 -12.85 -8.59
C ALA A 4 6.66 -12.13 -7.24
N ILE A 5 5.87 -12.55 -6.24
CA ILE A 5 5.94 -12.06 -4.86
C ILE A 5 6.39 -13.20 -3.96
N ARG A 6 7.42 -12.96 -3.16
CA ARG A 6 7.91 -13.86 -2.11
C ARG A 6 7.70 -13.20 -0.75
N VAL A 7 7.00 -13.89 0.13
CA VAL A 7 6.78 -13.45 1.52
C VAL A 7 7.67 -14.31 2.42
N ASP A 8 8.41 -13.70 3.33
CA ASP A 8 9.23 -14.41 4.30
C ASP A 8 8.34 -15.28 5.21
N ALA A 9 8.82 -16.47 5.57
CA ALA A 9 7.99 -17.47 6.22
C ALA A 9 7.64 -17.16 7.69
N GLN A 10 8.38 -16.25 8.34
CA GLN A 10 8.27 -15.99 9.78
C GLN A 10 8.16 -14.50 10.10
N GLY A 11 7.79 -14.20 11.33
CA GLY A 11 7.74 -12.83 11.87
C GLY A 11 6.35 -12.19 11.83
N TRP A 12 5.33 -12.85 11.31
CA TRP A 12 4.02 -12.27 11.03
C TRP A 12 3.03 -12.29 12.21
N GLY A 13 3.49 -12.59 13.45
CA GLY A 13 2.66 -12.49 14.65
C GLY A 13 1.37 -13.33 14.60
N GLY A 14 1.46 -14.56 14.10
CA GLY A 14 0.28 -15.44 13.92
C GLY A 14 -0.37 -15.37 12.53
N GLY A 15 0.08 -14.47 11.66
CA GLY A 15 -0.33 -14.45 10.25
C GLY A 15 0.30 -15.61 9.46
N ASP A 16 -0.47 -16.24 8.57
CA ASP A 16 0.04 -17.27 7.66
C ASP A 16 0.67 -16.63 6.42
N ALA A 17 1.96 -16.89 6.18
CA ALA A 17 2.72 -16.30 5.08
C ALA A 17 2.14 -16.63 3.70
N ARG A 18 1.47 -17.77 3.53
CA ARG A 18 0.81 -18.16 2.27
C ARG A 18 -0.45 -17.32 2.05
N GLN A 19 -1.26 -17.14 3.10
CA GLN A 19 -2.43 -16.28 3.03
C GLN A 19 -2.03 -14.83 2.77
N ILE A 20 -1.03 -14.32 3.49
CA ILE A 20 -0.47 -12.98 3.27
C ILE A 20 -0.05 -12.85 1.81
N LYS A 21 0.74 -13.79 1.28
CA LYS A 21 1.16 -13.78 -0.13
C LYS A 21 -0.03 -13.70 -1.09
N THR A 22 -1.09 -14.47 -0.85
CA THR A 22 -2.29 -14.45 -1.69
C THR A 22 -2.97 -13.09 -1.68
N VAL A 23 -3.05 -12.45 -0.51
CA VAL A 23 -3.57 -11.08 -0.37
C VAL A 23 -2.69 -10.08 -1.13
N LEU A 24 -1.38 -10.13 -0.96
CA LEU A 24 -0.45 -9.21 -1.63
C LEU A 24 -0.44 -9.39 -3.15
N GLU A 25 -0.59 -10.62 -3.64
CA GLU A 25 -0.73 -10.89 -5.08
C GLU A 25 -2.02 -10.29 -5.65
N ALA A 26 -3.10 -10.30 -4.89
CA ALA A 26 -4.35 -9.66 -5.31
C ALA A 26 -4.24 -8.12 -5.33
N VAL A 27 -3.58 -7.53 -4.33
CA VAL A 27 -3.26 -6.10 -4.30
C VAL A 27 -2.42 -5.70 -5.51
N ALA A 28 -1.34 -6.44 -5.77
CA ALA A 28 -0.48 -6.18 -6.92
C ALA A 28 -1.24 -6.31 -8.24
N GLY A 29 -2.11 -7.31 -8.36
CA GLY A 29 -2.96 -7.50 -9.54
C GLY A 29 -3.90 -6.33 -9.78
N GLU A 30 -4.55 -5.82 -8.73
CA GLU A 30 -5.43 -4.67 -8.82
C GLU A 30 -4.68 -3.41 -9.28
N LEU A 31 -3.58 -3.08 -8.64
CA LEU A 31 -2.80 -1.89 -9.00
C LEU A 31 -2.17 -2.02 -10.39
N LEU A 32 -1.58 -3.17 -10.74
CA LEU A 32 -0.99 -3.40 -12.07
C LEU A 32 -2.02 -3.38 -13.20
N SER A 33 -3.29 -3.65 -12.91
CA SER A 33 -4.35 -3.50 -13.91
C SER A 33 -4.45 -2.09 -14.48
N LYS A 34 -3.98 -1.08 -13.71
CA LYS A 34 -3.93 0.34 -14.12
C LYS A 34 -2.65 0.69 -14.91
N PHE A 35 -1.67 -0.22 -14.94
CA PHE A 35 -0.37 -0.01 -15.60
C PHE A 35 -0.06 -1.20 -16.53
N PRO A 36 -0.85 -1.41 -17.59
CA PRO A 36 -0.67 -2.56 -18.47
C PRO A 36 0.71 -2.56 -19.12
N GLY A 37 1.33 -3.73 -19.16
CA GLY A 37 2.62 -3.91 -19.81
C GLY A 37 3.85 -3.43 -19.04
N ARG A 38 3.70 -2.93 -17.79
CA ARG A 38 4.83 -2.50 -16.97
C ARG A 38 5.62 -3.72 -16.47
N PRO A 39 6.88 -3.90 -16.88
CA PRO A 39 7.72 -4.94 -16.32
C PRO A 39 8.19 -4.55 -14.92
N LEU A 40 8.17 -5.50 -14.00
CA LEU A 40 8.71 -5.33 -12.65
C LEU A 40 9.61 -6.53 -12.31
N ALA A 41 10.68 -6.23 -11.56
CA ALA A 41 11.48 -7.26 -10.91
C ALA A 41 10.63 -7.99 -9.84
N PRO A 42 10.99 -9.23 -9.48
CA PRO A 42 10.35 -9.92 -8.36
C PRO A 42 10.38 -9.08 -7.09
N ILE A 43 9.37 -9.26 -6.23
CA ILE A 43 9.28 -8.56 -4.93
C ILE A 43 9.52 -9.57 -3.82
N ARG A 44 10.36 -9.21 -2.86
CA ARG A 44 10.48 -9.88 -1.57
C ARG A 44 9.85 -9.01 -0.49
N VAL A 45 8.95 -9.61 0.29
CA VAL A 45 8.27 -8.95 1.40
C VAL A 45 8.72 -9.56 2.71
N SER A 46 9.22 -8.74 3.60
CA SER A 46 9.67 -9.11 4.95
C SER A 46 8.96 -8.28 6.03
N ARG A 47 9.02 -8.75 7.27
CA ARG A 47 8.47 -8.07 8.43
C ARG A 47 9.47 -7.07 9.00
N SER A 48 9.00 -5.88 9.30
CA SER A 48 9.75 -4.83 10.03
C SER A 48 9.03 -4.48 11.34
N THR A 49 9.77 -4.00 12.32
CA THR A 49 9.24 -3.46 13.58
C THR A 49 9.30 -1.94 13.62
N GLN A 50 9.78 -1.29 12.58
CA GLN A 50 9.95 0.17 12.54
C GLN A 50 8.83 0.85 11.75
N ALA A 51 8.88 0.77 10.44
CA ALA A 51 7.88 1.36 9.55
C ALA A 51 7.74 0.49 8.30
N PRO A 52 6.59 0.54 7.60
CA PRO A 52 6.50 0.06 6.24
C PRO A 52 7.46 0.85 5.35
N VAL A 53 8.11 0.18 4.40
CA VAL A 53 9.03 0.85 3.47
C VAL A 53 9.32 0.01 2.23
N ALA A 54 9.35 0.67 1.06
CA ALA A 54 9.96 0.12 -0.14
C ALA A 54 11.44 0.53 -0.18
N LEU A 55 12.33 -0.45 0.00
CA LEU A 55 13.77 -0.21 0.04
C LEU A 55 14.31 0.00 -1.37
N TYR A 56 15.04 1.09 -1.60
CA TYR A 56 15.69 1.36 -2.89
C TYR A 56 16.83 0.40 -3.20
N GLU A 57 17.49 -0.13 -2.16
CA GLU A 57 18.51 -1.16 -2.32
C GLU A 57 17.87 -2.50 -2.66
N ARG A 58 18.24 -3.03 -3.82
CA ARG A 58 17.74 -4.32 -4.26
C ARG A 58 18.37 -5.47 -3.47
N GLY A 59 17.62 -6.55 -3.38
CA GLY A 59 18.14 -7.80 -2.80
C GLY A 59 19.19 -8.46 -3.69
N PRO A 60 19.88 -9.50 -3.16
CA PRO A 60 20.98 -10.19 -3.86
C PRO A 60 20.59 -10.80 -5.21
N GLY A 61 19.33 -11.14 -5.40
CA GLY A 61 18.78 -11.65 -6.67
C GLY A 61 18.22 -10.57 -7.59
N GLY A 62 18.43 -9.29 -7.28
CA GLY A 62 17.89 -8.16 -8.03
C GLY A 62 16.41 -7.85 -7.70
N GLU A 63 15.84 -8.54 -6.71
CA GLU A 63 14.47 -8.33 -6.28
C GLU A 63 14.26 -6.98 -5.59
N ILE A 64 13.09 -6.41 -5.76
CA ILE A 64 12.60 -5.27 -4.98
C ILE A 64 12.29 -5.76 -3.56
N ARG A 65 12.68 -4.99 -2.56
CA ARG A 65 12.45 -5.30 -1.15
C ARG A 65 11.41 -4.37 -0.56
N ILE A 66 10.35 -4.96 0.00
CA ILE A 66 9.32 -4.23 0.74
C ILE A 66 9.28 -4.79 2.17
N GLU A 67 9.29 -3.89 3.15
CA GLU A 67 9.10 -4.23 4.55
C GLU A 67 7.73 -3.75 5.02
N LEU A 68 7.01 -4.60 5.78
CA LEU A 68 5.70 -4.26 6.33
C LEU A 68 5.73 -4.37 7.85
N THR A 69 4.92 -3.56 8.53
CA THR A 69 4.72 -3.64 9.98
C THR A 69 3.45 -4.40 10.36
N ALA A 70 2.58 -4.67 9.41
CA ALA A 70 1.39 -5.49 9.60
C ALA A 70 1.72 -6.85 10.20
N SER A 71 0.92 -7.32 11.12
CA SER A 71 1.09 -8.63 11.79
C SER A 71 -0.27 -9.20 12.18
N GLY A 72 -0.31 -10.51 12.46
CA GLY A 72 -1.56 -11.20 12.79
C GLY A 72 -2.35 -11.66 11.56
N PRO A 73 -3.55 -12.18 11.77
CA PRO A 73 -4.36 -12.79 10.72
C PRO A 73 -5.23 -11.81 9.92
N ASP A 74 -5.28 -10.52 10.31
CA ASP A 74 -6.12 -9.53 9.64
C ASP A 74 -5.51 -9.08 8.30
N ALA A 75 -6.28 -9.18 7.22
CA ALA A 75 -5.85 -8.80 5.90
C ALA A 75 -5.79 -7.28 5.67
N GLY A 76 -6.56 -6.49 6.41
CA GLY A 76 -6.66 -5.04 6.21
C GLY A 76 -5.33 -4.31 6.27
N PRO A 77 -4.55 -4.44 7.35
CA PRO A 77 -3.23 -3.82 7.46
C PRO A 77 -2.27 -4.20 6.33
N TYR A 78 -2.27 -5.47 5.90
CA TYR A 78 -1.42 -5.93 4.79
C TYR A 78 -1.81 -5.28 3.46
N VAL A 79 -3.11 -5.20 3.18
CA VAL A 79 -3.61 -4.51 1.98
C VAL A 79 -3.19 -3.05 2.01
N TYR A 80 -3.41 -2.37 3.13
CA TYR A 80 -3.13 -0.95 3.27
C TYR A 80 -1.64 -0.64 3.09
N GLU A 81 -0.78 -1.25 3.93
CA GLU A 81 0.66 -0.99 3.91
C GLU A 81 1.29 -1.40 2.57
N PHE A 82 0.96 -2.60 2.07
CA PHE A 82 1.56 -3.05 0.81
C PHE A 82 1.10 -2.21 -0.39
N SER A 83 -0.13 -1.74 -0.43
CA SER A 83 -0.59 -0.85 -1.52
C SER A 83 0.19 0.46 -1.53
N HIS A 84 0.48 1.03 -0.36
CA HIS A 84 1.27 2.24 -0.19
C HIS A 84 2.69 2.04 -0.75
N GLU A 85 3.40 1.05 -0.22
CA GLU A 85 4.77 0.76 -0.61
C GLU A 85 4.88 0.31 -2.08
N PHE A 86 3.91 -0.44 -2.56
CA PHE A 86 3.88 -0.85 -3.96
C PHE A 86 3.57 0.32 -4.90
N CYS A 87 2.82 1.32 -4.45
CA CYS A 87 2.63 2.56 -5.19
C CYS A 87 3.95 3.33 -5.36
N HIS A 88 4.79 3.40 -4.33
CA HIS A 88 6.16 3.95 -4.47
C HIS A 88 6.97 3.19 -5.54
N VAL A 89 6.90 1.86 -5.53
CA VAL A 89 7.53 1.03 -6.57
C VAL A 89 7.00 1.36 -7.97
N LEU A 90 5.69 1.58 -8.11
CA LEU A 90 5.07 1.93 -9.38
C LEU A 90 5.36 3.37 -9.81
N SER A 91 5.61 4.28 -8.90
CA SER A 91 5.81 5.71 -9.20
C SER A 91 7.21 5.99 -9.74
N ASN A 92 8.24 5.83 -8.93
CA ASN A 92 9.56 6.37 -9.25
C ASN A 92 10.75 5.45 -8.92
N TYR A 93 10.50 4.22 -8.49
CA TYR A 93 11.53 3.33 -7.95
C TYR A 93 12.80 3.24 -8.81
N GLU A 94 12.66 3.16 -10.14
CA GLU A 94 13.80 3.02 -11.06
C GLU A 94 14.57 4.34 -11.30
N ARG A 95 14.00 5.47 -10.90
CA ARG A 95 14.60 6.79 -11.11
C ARG A 95 15.38 7.31 -9.91
N HIS A 96 15.44 6.55 -8.83
CA HIS A 96 16.18 6.88 -7.61
C HIS A 96 17.45 6.04 -7.42
N PRO A 97 18.42 6.05 -8.34
CA PRO A 97 19.72 5.53 -8.04
C PRO A 97 20.53 6.63 -7.33
N HIS A 98 20.70 6.52 -6.03
CA HIS A 98 21.77 7.16 -5.25
C HIS A 98 21.84 8.69 -5.15
N HIS A 99 20.91 9.48 -5.67
CA HIS A 99 20.97 10.92 -5.57
C HIS A 99 19.84 11.50 -4.74
N ALA A 100 20.21 12.45 -3.87
CA ALA A 100 19.32 13.21 -3.04
C ALA A 100 18.05 13.60 -3.81
N VAL A 101 16.96 12.91 -3.51
CA VAL A 101 15.64 13.27 -3.99
C VAL A 101 15.43 14.72 -3.60
N THR A 102 15.25 15.58 -4.58
CA THR A 102 14.75 16.92 -4.30
C THR A 102 13.40 16.73 -3.64
N ARG A 103 13.33 17.02 -2.34
CA ARG A 103 12.16 16.83 -1.47
C ARG A 103 10.88 17.55 -1.95
N ASN A 104 11.00 18.30 -3.05
CA ASN A 104 9.95 19.20 -3.53
C ASN A 104 8.66 18.52 -3.98
N HIS A 105 8.66 17.21 -4.25
CA HIS A 105 7.47 16.48 -4.69
C HIS A 105 7.17 15.23 -3.83
N GLN A 106 7.93 14.99 -2.77
CA GLN A 106 7.73 13.82 -1.91
C GLN A 106 6.32 13.79 -1.31
N TRP A 107 5.81 14.93 -0.87
CA TRP A 107 4.46 15.03 -0.33
C TRP A 107 3.37 14.59 -1.32
N PHE A 108 3.55 14.88 -2.61
CA PHE A 108 2.59 14.47 -3.65
C PHE A 108 2.63 12.97 -3.88
N GLU A 109 3.83 12.38 -3.91
CA GLU A 109 4.00 10.94 -4.02
C GLU A 109 3.40 10.22 -2.80
N GLU A 110 3.65 10.71 -1.59
CA GLU A 110 3.04 10.19 -0.36
C GLU A 110 1.51 10.27 -0.41
N ALA A 111 0.95 11.41 -0.82
CA ALA A 111 -0.49 11.57 -0.96
C ALA A 111 -1.08 10.61 -2.01
N LEU A 112 -0.37 10.39 -3.12
CA LEU A 112 -0.77 9.43 -4.15
C LEU A 112 -0.74 8.00 -3.62
N CYS A 113 0.30 7.62 -2.87
CA CYS A 113 0.42 6.30 -2.29
C CYS A 113 -0.65 6.05 -1.22
N GLU A 114 -1.00 7.08 -0.44
CA GLU A 114 -2.12 7.01 0.50
C GLU A 114 -3.46 6.78 -0.23
N VAL A 115 -3.72 7.52 -1.30
CA VAL A 115 -4.91 7.31 -2.15
C VAL A 115 -4.92 5.90 -2.74
N ALA A 116 -3.77 5.38 -3.18
CA ALA A 116 -3.66 4.01 -3.70
C ALA A 116 -4.03 2.97 -2.62
N SER A 117 -3.63 3.19 -1.36
CA SER A 117 -3.98 2.31 -0.24
C SER A 117 -5.49 2.28 0.00
N LEU A 118 -6.11 3.44 0.12
CA LEU A 118 -7.56 3.56 0.33
C LEU A 118 -8.36 3.00 -0.85
N TYR A 119 -7.94 3.31 -2.08
CA TYR A 119 -8.53 2.79 -3.29
C TYR A 119 -8.50 1.25 -3.33
N THR A 120 -7.34 0.67 -3.11
CA THR A 120 -7.14 -0.79 -3.18
C THR A 120 -7.94 -1.50 -2.09
N LEU A 121 -7.88 -0.98 -0.86
CA LEU A 121 -8.64 -1.52 0.27
C LEU A 121 -10.14 -1.56 -0.04
N LYS A 122 -10.69 -0.44 -0.53
CA LYS A 122 -12.11 -0.31 -0.88
C LYS A 122 -12.50 -1.20 -2.07
N THR A 123 -11.69 -1.23 -3.10
CA THR A 123 -11.93 -2.02 -4.32
C THR A 123 -11.93 -3.51 -4.02
N LEU A 124 -10.94 -4.00 -3.27
CA LEU A 124 -10.87 -5.40 -2.88
C LEU A 124 -12.00 -5.78 -1.92
N ALA A 125 -12.34 -4.92 -0.95
CA ALA A 125 -13.47 -5.16 -0.06
C ALA A 125 -14.78 -5.35 -0.84
N LEU A 126 -15.05 -4.52 -1.85
CA LEU A 126 -16.25 -4.61 -2.68
C LEU A 126 -16.23 -5.79 -3.65
N SER A 127 -15.10 -6.05 -4.30
CA SER A 127 -15.00 -7.13 -5.28
C SER A 127 -15.07 -8.51 -4.62
N TRP A 128 -14.37 -8.71 -3.51
CA TRP A 128 -14.37 -10.00 -2.80
C TRP A 128 -15.68 -10.26 -2.05
N GLN A 129 -16.42 -9.22 -1.71
CA GLN A 129 -17.77 -9.37 -1.18
C GLN A 129 -18.73 -9.97 -2.20
N LYS A 130 -18.54 -9.63 -3.48
CA LYS A 130 -19.38 -10.15 -4.59
C LYS A 130 -18.91 -11.51 -5.07
N ALA A 131 -17.61 -11.68 -5.25
CA ALA A 131 -17.00 -12.90 -5.77
C ALA A 131 -15.53 -12.96 -5.32
N ALA A 132 -15.26 -13.59 -4.18
CA ALA A 132 -13.90 -13.82 -3.73
C ALA A 132 -13.23 -14.89 -4.61
N PRO A 133 -11.96 -14.68 -5.02
CA PRO A 133 -11.23 -15.63 -5.84
C PRO A 133 -10.90 -16.97 -5.14
N SER A 134 -10.93 -16.99 -3.80
CA SER A 134 -10.72 -18.20 -2.99
C SER A 134 -11.46 -18.10 -1.66
N ALA A 135 -11.56 -19.22 -0.93
CA ALA A 135 -12.18 -19.27 0.39
C ALA A 135 -11.43 -18.38 1.41
N GLU A 136 -10.11 -18.33 1.35
CA GLU A 136 -9.28 -17.48 2.20
C GLU A 136 -9.57 -16.00 1.94
N LEU A 137 -9.69 -15.60 0.67
CA LEU A 137 -10.01 -14.23 0.29
C LEU A 137 -11.47 -13.86 0.62
N ALA A 138 -12.40 -14.83 0.63
CA ALA A 138 -13.76 -14.61 1.13
C ALA A 138 -13.78 -14.26 2.62
N ALA A 139 -12.93 -14.92 3.43
CA ALA A 139 -12.76 -14.55 4.83
C ALA A 139 -12.15 -13.15 4.99
N ALA A 140 -11.13 -12.84 4.21
CA ALA A 140 -10.48 -11.53 4.20
C ALA A 140 -11.42 -10.39 3.78
N ALA A 141 -12.39 -10.62 2.91
CA ALA A 141 -13.35 -9.60 2.46
C ALA A 141 -14.12 -8.92 3.62
N ARG A 142 -14.44 -9.67 4.67
CA ARG A 142 -15.09 -9.10 5.86
C ARG A 142 -14.14 -8.19 6.64
N GLN A 143 -12.90 -8.61 6.79
CA GLN A 143 -11.85 -7.83 7.47
C GLN A 143 -11.59 -6.51 6.72
N LEU A 144 -11.44 -6.56 5.39
CA LEU A 144 -11.25 -5.38 4.55
C LEU A 144 -12.42 -4.38 4.70
N ARG A 145 -13.65 -4.87 4.72
CA ARG A 145 -14.82 -4.00 4.94
C ARG A 145 -14.77 -3.31 6.30
N THR A 146 -14.41 -4.03 7.35
CA THR A 146 -14.26 -3.45 8.70
C THR A 146 -13.17 -2.37 8.68
N SER A 147 -12.04 -2.63 8.04
CA SER A 147 -10.95 -1.65 7.89
C SER A 147 -11.40 -0.40 7.13
N VAL A 148 -12.15 -0.55 6.02
CA VAL A 148 -12.73 0.59 5.28
C VAL A 148 -13.66 1.41 6.17
N GLN A 149 -14.59 0.77 6.90
CA GLN A 149 -15.53 1.45 7.80
C GLN A 149 -14.81 2.21 8.91
N THR A 150 -13.75 1.62 9.49
CA THR A 150 -12.94 2.27 10.51
C THR A 150 -12.25 3.52 9.97
N LEU A 151 -11.65 3.45 8.79
CA LEU A 151 -10.99 4.58 8.13
C LEU A 151 -11.99 5.67 7.73
N GLU A 152 -13.14 5.32 7.15
CA GLU A 152 -14.19 6.28 6.78
C GLU A 152 -14.74 6.99 8.03
N SER A 153 -14.94 6.27 9.14
CA SER A 153 -15.39 6.86 10.40
C SER A 153 -14.36 7.80 11.00
N ALA A 154 -13.08 7.42 11.00
CA ALA A 154 -11.99 8.26 11.48
C ALA A 154 -11.85 9.54 10.65
N THR A 155 -11.92 9.42 9.33
CA THR A 155 -11.87 10.56 8.42
C THR A 155 -13.07 11.48 8.65
N HIS A 156 -14.28 10.93 8.76
CA HIS A 156 -15.48 11.74 9.04
C HIS A 156 -15.39 12.45 10.38
N ALA A 157 -14.89 11.79 11.42
CA ALA A 157 -14.68 12.41 12.73
C ALA A 157 -13.67 13.56 12.65
N ALA A 158 -12.56 13.39 11.95
CA ALA A 158 -11.56 14.44 11.73
C ALA A 158 -12.14 15.64 10.99
N TRP A 159 -12.92 15.43 9.93
CA TRP A 159 -13.61 16.50 9.20
C TRP A 159 -14.67 17.21 10.04
N SER A 160 -15.40 16.50 10.89
CA SER A 160 -16.47 17.09 11.73
C SER A 160 -15.92 17.88 12.92
N THR A 161 -14.72 17.60 13.39
CA THR A 161 -14.04 18.38 14.44
C THR A 161 -13.31 19.62 13.91
N GLY A 162 -13.33 19.82 12.61
CA GLY A 162 -12.57 20.86 11.90
C GLY A 162 -11.17 20.38 11.55
N VAL A 163 -10.72 20.73 10.35
CA VAL A 163 -9.31 20.58 9.99
C VAL A 163 -8.54 21.57 10.89
N PRO A 164 -7.52 21.15 11.64
CA PRO A 164 -6.72 22.08 12.40
C PRO A 164 -6.22 23.22 11.50
N ASP A 165 -6.27 24.47 11.97
CA ASP A 165 -5.86 25.64 11.20
C ASP A 165 -4.44 25.54 10.67
N ASP A 166 -3.56 24.83 11.41
CA ASP A 166 -2.19 24.53 11.01
C ASP A 166 -2.11 23.55 9.83
N ALA A 167 -3.01 22.57 9.73
CA ALA A 167 -3.04 21.65 8.60
C ALA A 167 -3.49 22.38 7.32
N LEU A 168 -4.46 23.28 7.42
CA LEU A 168 -4.90 24.10 6.30
C LEU A 168 -3.81 25.14 5.90
N ALA A 169 -3.14 25.74 6.87
CA ALA A 169 -2.03 26.66 6.65
C ALA A 169 -0.85 25.93 5.97
N ASN A 170 -0.55 24.70 6.37
CA ASN A 170 0.48 23.87 5.73
C ASN A 170 0.09 23.38 4.33
N ALA A 171 -1.18 23.22 4.03
CA ALA A 171 -1.66 22.84 2.69
C ALA A 171 -1.76 24.03 1.71
N THR A 172 -1.93 25.25 2.21
CA THR A 172 -2.14 26.46 1.40
C THR A 172 -1.04 26.69 0.36
N PRO A 173 0.28 26.59 0.66
CA PRO A 173 1.33 26.77 -0.35
C PRO A 173 1.24 25.77 -1.51
N TYR A 174 0.77 24.56 -1.22
CA TYR A 174 0.60 23.50 -2.23
C TYR A 174 -0.63 23.77 -3.10
N LEU A 175 -1.75 24.20 -2.50
CA LEU A 175 -2.96 24.55 -3.24
C LEU A 175 -2.74 25.73 -4.17
N GLN A 176 -1.92 26.72 -3.77
CA GLN A 176 -1.54 27.85 -4.61
C GLN A 176 -0.66 27.46 -5.79
N ALA A 177 0.18 26.43 -5.65
CA ALA A 177 1.03 25.93 -6.73
C ALA A 177 0.24 25.21 -7.86
N PHE A 178 -0.99 24.76 -7.59
CA PHE A 178 -1.87 24.13 -8.58
C PHE A 178 -2.81 25.12 -9.29
N GLY A 179 -2.81 26.37 -8.90
CA GLY A 179 -3.71 27.43 -9.46
C GLY A 179 -3.11 28.24 -10.61
N HIS A 180 -1.98 27.82 -11.18
CA HIS A 180 -1.32 28.50 -12.31
C HIS A 180 -1.03 27.54 -13.44
#